data_e3e5c56075e6931248ac7a109cb8b01b
#
_entry.id   e3e5c56075e6931248ac7a109cb8b01b
#
_cell.length_a   1.000
_cell.length_b   1.000
_cell.length_c   1.000
_cell.angle_alpha   90.00
_cell.angle_beta   90.00
_cell.angle_gamma   90.00
#
_symmetry.space_group_name_H-M   'P 1'
#
loop_
_entity.id
_entity.type
_entity.pdbx_description
1 polymer ?
#
loop_
_entity_poly.entity_id
_entity_poly.type
_entity_poly.pdbx_seq_one_letter_code
_entity_poly.pdbx_strand_id
1 'polypeptide(L)'
;MDNALKWYAVYTRSRFEKKAAERLTEQGIEAYVPLQRVMRQWSDRRKLVLEPAIRSYVFVRINHLHYYKVLDTPGIVRYVFFDGKPAVVRDEEIETLS
;
A
#
# COMPACT_ATOMS: atom_id res chain seq x y z
N MET A 1 -24.03 -0.09 12.25
CA MET A 1 -22.66 -0.53 11.97
C MET A 1 -22.17 0.12 10.69
N ASP A 2 -21.02 0.76 10.74
CA ASP A 2 -20.50 1.50 9.60
C ASP A 2 -19.74 0.56 8.65
N ASN A 3 -20.28 0.36 7.44
CA ASN A 3 -19.62 -0.45 6.40
C ASN A 3 -18.87 0.42 5.41
N ALA A 4 -18.65 1.69 5.73
CA ALA A 4 -17.95 2.60 4.83
C ALA A 4 -16.52 2.13 4.60
N LEU A 5 -16.08 2.24 3.36
CA LEU A 5 -14.70 1.94 3.00
C LEU A 5 -13.80 3.11 3.39
N LYS A 6 -12.69 2.79 3.99
CA LYS A 6 -11.69 3.78 4.41
C LYS A 6 -10.31 3.33 3.99
N TRP A 7 -9.45 4.29 3.73
CA TRP A 7 -8.05 4.00 3.41
C TRP A 7 -7.24 3.81 4.68
N TYR A 8 -6.44 2.75 4.68
CA TYR A 8 -5.49 2.46 5.76
C TYR A 8 -4.12 2.26 5.16
N ALA A 9 -3.09 2.58 5.95
CA ALA A 9 -1.72 2.30 5.56
C ALA A 9 -1.28 0.99 6.22
N VAL A 10 -0.62 0.13 5.46
CA VAL A 10 -0.07 -1.12 6.00
C VAL A 10 1.41 -1.20 5.68
N TYR A 11 2.16 -1.75 6.62
CA TYR A 11 3.58 -2.04 6.42
C TYR A 11 3.73 -3.34 5.65
N THR A 12 4.67 -3.35 4.71
CA THR A 12 5.03 -4.55 3.98
C THR A 12 6.46 -4.94 4.28
N ARG A 13 6.83 -6.15 3.90
CA ARG A 13 8.22 -6.54 3.86
C ARG A 13 8.93 -5.70 2.81
N SER A 14 10.24 -5.53 2.99
CA SER A 14 11.07 -4.77 2.07
C SER A 14 10.91 -5.29 0.64
N ARG A 15 10.66 -4.39 -0.31
CA ARG A 15 10.52 -4.68 -1.74
C ARG A 15 9.28 -5.51 -2.10
N PHE A 16 8.34 -5.67 -1.17
CA PHE A 16 7.11 -6.42 -1.42
C PHE A 16 5.90 -5.53 -1.70
N GLU A 17 6.10 -4.22 -1.83
CA GLU A 17 5.00 -3.27 -1.99
C GLU A 17 4.11 -3.62 -3.19
N LYS A 18 4.71 -3.76 -4.37
CA LYS A 18 3.95 -4.08 -5.58
C LYS A 18 3.33 -5.47 -5.51
N LYS A 19 4.10 -6.44 -5.01
CA LYS A 19 3.63 -7.83 -4.92
C LYS A 19 2.48 -7.94 -3.93
N ALA A 20 2.57 -7.27 -2.80
CA ALA A 20 1.50 -7.26 -1.81
C ALA A 20 0.23 -6.62 -2.38
N ALA A 21 0.38 -5.48 -3.07
CA ALA A 21 -0.75 -4.81 -3.70
C ALA A 21 -1.42 -5.71 -4.74
N GLU A 22 -0.63 -6.42 -5.53
CA GLU A 22 -1.13 -7.38 -6.52
C GLU A 22 -1.96 -8.48 -5.86
N ARG A 23 -1.43 -9.05 -4.78
CA ARG A 23 -2.12 -10.11 -4.02
C ARG A 23 -3.41 -9.61 -3.39
N LEU A 24 -3.41 -8.37 -2.89
CA LEU A 24 -4.61 -7.76 -2.33
C LEU A 24 -5.67 -7.55 -3.41
N THR A 25 -5.26 -7.04 -4.56
CA THR A 25 -6.15 -6.81 -5.69
C THR A 25 -6.77 -8.12 -6.18
N GLU A 26 -6.01 -9.19 -6.20
CA GLU A 26 -6.51 -10.52 -6.58
C GLU A 26 -7.60 -11.01 -5.63
N GLN A 27 -7.59 -10.55 -4.40
CA GLN A 27 -8.61 -10.88 -3.40
C GLN A 27 -9.80 -9.94 -3.42
N GLY A 28 -9.83 -8.99 -4.36
CA GLY A 28 -10.92 -8.02 -4.46
C GLY A 28 -10.75 -6.83 -3.51
N ILE A 29 -9.55 -6.63 -2.96
CA ILE A 29 -9.27 -5.50 -2.06
C ILE A 29 -8.59 -4.40 -2.86
N GLU A 30 -9.14 -3.20 -2.79
CA GLU A 30 -8.54 -2.05 -3.46
C GLU A 30 -7.23 -1.69 -2.76
N ALA A 31 -6.13 -1.69 -3.50
CA ALA A 31 -4.81 -1.42 -2.97
C ALA A 31 -4.08 -0.42 -3.86
N TYR A 32 -3.27 0.44 -3.24
CA TYR A 32 -2.57 1.50 -3.94
C TYR A 32 -1.13 1.61 -3.44
N VAL A 33 -0.19 1.60 -4.38
CA VAL A 33 1.22 1.86 -4.11
C VAL A 33 1.61 3.11 -4.88
N PRO A 34 1.88 4.23 -4.19
CA PRO A 34 2.38 5.42 -4.89
C PRO A 34 3.71 5.08 -5.55
N LEU A 35 3.83 5.38 -6.83
CA LEU A 35 5.04 5.10 -7.59
C LEU A 35 5.68 6.41 -8.03
N GLN A 36 7.00 6.41 -8.09
CA GLN A 36 7.76 7.54 -8.60
C GLN A 36 8.69 7.07 -9.71
N ARG A 37 8.99 7.96 -10.63
CA ARG A 37 9.96 7.69 -11.69
C ARG A 37 11.35 7.99 -11.16
N VAL A 38 12.24 7.01 -11.26
CA VAL A 38 13.62 7.15 -10.79
C VAL A 38 14.55 6.73 -11.91
N MET A 39 15.56 7.56 -12.18
CA MET A 39 16.58 7.22 -13.16
C MET A 39 17.61 6.32 -12.49
N ARG A 40 17.77 5.11 -13.01
CA ARG A 40 18.79 4.18 -12.55
C ARG A 40 19.86 4.03 -13.62
N GLN A 41 21.10 4.04 -13.19
CA GLN A 41 22.22 3.79 -14.09
C GLN A 41 22.79 2.41 -13.82
N TRP A 42 22.77 1.58 -14.86
CA TRP A 42 23.33 0.23 -14.80
C TRP A 42 24.42 0.11 -15.84
N SER A 43 25.66 -0.15 -15.40
CA SER A 43 26.80 -0.32 -16.30
C SER A 43 26.94 0.84 -17.27
N ASP A 44 26.46 0.66 -18.50
CA ASP A 44 26.62 1.60 -19.59
C ASP A 44 25.29 2.24 -20.05
N ARG A 45 24.20 2.04 -19.29
CA ARG A 45 22.92 2.61 -19.72
C ARG A 45 22.14 3.21 -18.56
N ARG A 46 21.35 4.22 -18.89
CA ARG A 46 20.39 4.82 -17.98
C ARG A 46 19.01 4.28 -18.31
N LYS A 47 18.25 3.95 -17.29
CA LYS A 47 16.90 3.45 -17.45
C LYS A 47 15.97 4.14 -16.46
N LEU A 48 14.82 4.61 -16.97
CA LEU A 48 13.76 5.15 -16.13
C LEU A 48 12.93 4.00 -15.60
N VAL A 49 12.81 3.90 -14.27
CA VAL A 49 12.04 2.84 -13.63
C VAL A 49 11.01 3.43 -12.70
N LEU A 50 9.92 2.70 -12.49
CA LEU A 50 8.89 3.05 -11.52
C LEU A 50 9.17 2.31 -10.22
N GLU A 51 9.33 3.07 -9.14
CA GLU A 51 9.59 2.52 -7.83
C GLU A 51 8.57 3.06 -6.83
N PRO A 52 8.28 2.33 -5.73
CA PRO A 52 7.43 2.86 -4.68
C PRO A 52 7.98 4.19 -4.15
N ALA A 53 7.13 5.21 -4.09
CA ALA A 53 7.51 6.52 -3.57
C ALA A 53 7.73 6.46 -2.06
N ILE A 54 7.00 5.57 -1.38
CA ILE A 54 7.12 5.33 0.06
C ILE A 54 7.46 3.87 0.24
N ARG A 55 8.66 3.59 0.73
CA ARG A 55 9.13 2.21 0.88
C ARG A 55 8.40 1.50 2.00
N SER A 56 8.08 0.23 1.77
CA SER A 56 7.48 -0.68 2.74
C SER A 56 6.07 -0.29 3.18
N TYR A 57 5.33 0.44 2.32
CA TYR A 57 3.95 0.81 2.58
C TYR A 57 3.06 0.48 1.39
N VAL A 58 1.85 0.05 1.70
CA VAL A 58 0.75 -0.10 0.73
C VAL A 58 -0.48 0.50 1.39
N PHE A 59 -1.28 1.22 0.61
CA PHE A 59 -2.55 1.76 1.09
C PHE A 59 -3.66 0.82 0.64
N VAL A 60 -4.58 0.51 1.55
CA VAL A 60 -5.72 -0.37 1.26
C VAL A 60 -7.01 0.34 1.61
N ARG A 61 -8.03 0.16 0.77
CA ARG A 61 -9.35 0.73 1.02
C ARG A 61 -10.29 -0.41 1.37
N ILE A 62 -10.67 -0.48 2.64
CA ILE A 62 -11.46 -1.58 3.17
C ILE A 62 -12.46 -1.09 4.21
N ASN A 63 -13.44 -1.93 4.50
CA ASN A 63 -14.24 -1.81 5.71
C ASN A 63 -13.72 -2.80 6.76
N HIS A 64 -14.32 -2.82 7.92
CA HIS A 64 -13.85 -3.66 9.03
C HIS A 64 -13.91 -5.17 8.73
N LEU A 65 -14.74 -5.59 7.76
CA LEU A 65 -14.91 -7.01 7.45
C LEU A 65 -13.64 -7.63 6.83
N HIS A 66 -12.81 -6.82 6.18
CA HIS A 66 -11.62 -7.29 5.49
C HIS A 66 -10.32 -7.05 6.28
N TYR A 67 -10.44 -6.62 7.52
CA TYR A 67 -9.28 -6.26 8.34
C TYR A 67 -8.24 -7.40 8.40
N TYR A 68 -8.69 -8.59 8.77
CA TYR A 68 -7.79 -9.74 8.91
C TYR A 68 -7.38 -10.34 7.58
N LYS A 69 -8.22 -10.20 6.56
CA LYS A 69 -7.90 -10.67 5.22
C LYS A 69 -6.65 -9.95 4.68
N VAL A 70 -6.54 -8.65 4.96
CA VAL A 70 -5.35 -7.89 4.60
C VAL A 70 -4.13 -8.42 5.35
N LEU A 71 -4.26 -8.64 6.66
CA LEU A 71 -3.16 -9.14 7.48
C LEU A 71 -2.68 -10.52 7.06
N ASP A 72 -3.57 -11.36 6.56
CA ASP A 72 -3.23 -12.71 6.12
C ASP A 72 -2.57 -12.74 4.73
N THR A 73 -2.51 -11.61 4.05
CA THR A 73 -1.90 -11.53 2.72
C THR A 73 -0.37 -11.60 2.85
N PRO A 74 0.29 -12.55 2.14
CA PRO A 74 1.75 -12.65 2.21
C PRO A 74 2.44 -11.35 1.78
N GLY A 75 3.41 -10.91 2.55
CA GLY A 75 4.12 -9.66 2.32
C GLY A 75 3.62 -8.51 3.18
N ILE A 76 2.42 -8.64 3.75
CA ILE A 76 1.88 -7.64 4.67
C ILE A 76 2.38 -7.97 6.07
N VAL A 77 2.89 -6.95 6.77
CA VAL A 77 3.40 -7.11 8.14
C VAL A 77 2.36 -6.70 9.16
N ARG A 78 1.88 -5.46 9.09
CA ARG A 78 0.87 -4.96 10.04
C ARG A 78 0.31 -3.63 9.54
N TYR A 79 -0.79 -3.23 10.14
CA TYR A 79 -1.32 -1.88 9.93
C TYR A 79 -0.44 -0.83 10.61
N VAL A 80 -0.42 0.37 10.05
CA VAL A 80 0.14 1.53 10.73
C VAL A 80 -0.88 1.97 11.78
N PHE A 81 -0.42 2.16 13.01
CA PHE A 81 -1.29 2.58 14.11
C PHE A 81 -0.98 4.03 14.48
N PHE A 82 -2.01 4.74 14.86
CA PHE A 82 -1.92 6.07 15.42
C PHE A 82 -2.92 6.17 16.55
N ASP A 83 -2.44 6.59 17.72
CA ASP A 83 -3.29 6.77 18.91
C ASP A 83 -4.08 5.50 19.25
N GLY A 84 -3.40 4.34 19.18
CA GLY A 84 -3.96 3.05 19.56
C GLY A 84 -4.93 2.44 18.57
N LYS A 85 -5.06 3.01 17.38
CA LYS A 85 -5.98 2.54 16.35
C LYS A 85 -5.27 2.48 15.00
N PRO A 86 -5.75 1.62 14.07
CA PRO A 86 -5.25 1.70 12.70
C PRO A 86 -5.47 3.10 12.15
N ALA A 87 -4.41 3.68 11.59
CA ALA A 87 -4.46 5.04 11.07
C ALA A 87 -5.29 5.09 9.79
N VAL A 88 -6.28 5.99 9.77
CA VAL A 88 -7.11 6.22 8.59
C VAL A 88 -6.48 7.33 7.77
N VAL A 89 -6.31 7.06 6.47
CA VAL A 89 -5.79 8.05 5.52
C VAL A 89 -6.99 8.61 4.77
N ARG A 90 -7.08 9.93 4.67
CA ARG A 90 -8.22 10.56 3.99
C ARG A 90 -8.08 10.44 2.49
N ASP A 91 -9.23 10.42 1.80
CA ASP A 91 -9.27 10.31 0.35
C ASP A 91 -8.42 11.40 -0.32
N GLU A 92 -8.47 12.63 0.21
CA GLU A 92 -7.70 13.75 -0.32
C GLU A 92 -6.20 13.50 -0.24
N GLU A 93 -5.75 12.82 0.84
CA GLU A 93 -4.34 12.50 1.01
C GLU A 93 -3.88 11.48 -0.02
N ILE A 94 -4.73 10.50 -0.32
CA ILE A 94 -4.44 9.50 -1.35
C ILE A 94 -4.36 10.17 -2.73
N GLU A 95 -5.28 11.08 -3.03
CA GLU A 95 -5.27 11.81 -4.30
C GLU A 95 -4.00 12.64 -4.47
N THR A 96 -3.51 13.23 -3.37
CA THR A 96 -2.28 14.01 -3.40
C THR A 96 -1.08 13.15 -3.76
N LEU A 97 -1.09 11.86 -3.37
CA LEU A 97 -0.01 10.93 -3.66
C LEU A 97 -0.04 10.40 -5.10
N SER A 98 -1.13 10.59 -5.78
CA SER A 98 -1.30 10.04 -7.16
C SER A 98 -0.51 10.88 -8.20
#